data_838b437f24741670685e814c7d422e0f
#
_entry.id   838b437f24741670685e814c7d422e0f
#
_cell.length_a   1.000
_cell.length_b   1.000
_cell.length_c   1.000
_cell.angle_alpha   90.00
_cell.angle_beta   90.00
_cell.angle_gamma   90.00
#
_symmetry.space_group_name_H-M   'P 1'
#
loop_
_entity.id
_entity.type
_entity.pdbx_description
1 polymer ?
#
loop_
_entity_poly.entity_id
_entity_poly.type
_entity_poly.pdbx_seq_one_letter_code
_entity_poly.pdbx_strand_id
1 'polypeptide(L)'
;MKSFLKKSIITFSFLLQFILSQNIVELSQDWEVNHSFSKSNELDSIIITNIADLSNILGFIVIHDGKIISEDYYNNSFRDDIFNIWSVTKSFTSTLIGQASDMGLLMAPDSMLSQFLTQFDLEYLDEISLHNLLTMSSGYSDEYQYDFVYRSTENLISMDHGSPGQFFYSNSACHINSHILYYNYGATPNEFGNNYLFPYLGYENPQWDSGFLDINNGSISLYLTLREMVKLGQLY
;
A
#
# COMPACT_ATOMS: atom_id res chain seq x y z
N MET A 1 5.86 12.55 48.75
CA MET A 1 5.82 11.19 48.21
C MET A 1 4.40 10.65 47.92
N LYS A 2 3.42 10.75 48.84
CA LYS A 2 2.04 10.23 48.61
C LYS A 2 1.24 10.97 47.52
N SER A 3 1.52 12.25 47.24
CA SER A 3 0.82 13.03 46.19
C SER A 3 1.32 12.70 44.79
N PHE A 4 2.59 12.33 44.65
CA PHE A 4 3.18 11.97 43.35
C PHE A 4 2.70 10.61 42.86
N LEU A 5 2.56 9.64 43.76
CA LEU A 5 2.03 8.31 43.44
C LEU A 5 0.57 8.35 42.96
N LYS A 6 -0.28 9.20 43.61
CA LYS A 6 -1.68 9.35 43.17
C LYS A 6 -1.83 9.92 41.77
N LYS A 7 -1.02 10.92 41.40
CA LYS A 7 -1.05 11.50 40.05
C LYS A 7 -0.59 10.50 38.98
N SER A 8 0.47 9.72 39.26
CA SER A 8 0.97 8.70 38.34
C SER A 8 -0.02 7.55 38.09
N ILE A 9 -0.73 7.11 39.15
CA ILE A 9 -1.74 6.04 39.02
C ILE A 9 -2.96 6.52 38.24
N ILE A 10 -3.40 7.76 38.43
CA ILE A 10 -4.53 8.34 37.67
C ILE A 10 -4.14 8.51 36.19
N THR A 11 -2.96 8.98 35.88
CA THR A 11 -2.48 9.17 34.51
C THR A 11 -2.34 7.80 33.80
N PHE A 12 -1.82 6.78 34.50
CA PHE A 12 -1.69 5.44 33.94
C PHE A 12 -3.06 4.77 33.73
N SER A 13 -4.01 4.98 34.63
CA SER A 13 -5.39 4.47 34.51
C SER A 13 -6.14 5.13 33.35
N PHE A 14 -5.94 6.44 33.11
CA PHE A 14 -6.52 7.14 31.94
C PHE A 14 -5.89 6.67 30.62
N LEU A 15 -4.56 6.46 30.57
CA LEU A 15 -3.87 5.92 29.40
C LEU A 15 -4.35 4.49 29.08
N LEU A 16 -4.50 3.65 30.10
CA LEU A 16 -5.01 2.28 29.97
C LEU A 16 -6.48 2.26 29.50
N GLN A 17 -7.33 3.16 30.00
CA GLN A 17 -8.71 3.30 29.54
C GLN A 17 -8.79 3.84 28.11
N PHE A 18 -7.89 4.73 27.72
CA PHE A 18 -7.81 5.22 26.34
C PHE A 18 -7.38 4.13 25.36
N ILE A 19 -6.42 3.29 25.74
CA ILE A 19 -5.98 2.12 24.95
C ILE A 19 -7.09 1.06 24.87
N LEU A 20 -7.85 0.85 25.97
CA LEU A 20 -8.95 -0.12 26.00
C LEU A 20 -10.24 0.38 25.31
N SER A 21 -10.33 1.67 24.99
CA SER A 21 -11.49 2.25 24.26
C SER A 21 -11.29 2.31 22.74
N GLN A 22 -10.10 2.02 22.23
CA GLN A 22 -9.90 1.85 20.81
C GLN A 22 -10.41 0.46 20.42
N ASN A 23 -11.39 0.41 19.55
CA ASN A 23 -11.79 -0.83 18.88
C ASN A 23 -10.62 -1.28 18.00
N ILE A 24 -9.78 -2.19 18.54
CA ILE A 24 -8.70 -2.78 17.76
C ILE A 24 -9.36 -3.68 16.73
N VAL A 25 -9.22 -3.32 15.46
CA VAL A 25 -9.68 -4.15 14.35
C VAL A 25 -8.60 -5.19 14.07
N GLU A 26 -8.96 -6.47 14.21
CA GLU A 26 -8.06 -7.60 13.93
C GLU A 26 -8.07 -7.89 12.42
N LEU A 27 -7.14 -7.30 11.68
CA LEU A 27 -7.09 -7.38 10.22
C LEU A 27 -6.63 -8.74 9.69
N SER A 28 -6.04 -9.61 10.52
CA SER A 28 -5.65 -10.97 10.10
C SER A 28 -6.85 -11.90 9.92
N GLN A 29 -8.00 -11.54 10.49
CA GLN A 29 -9.24 -12.29 10.39
C GLN A 29 -10.12 -11.77 9.25
N ASP A 30 -11.17 -12.54 8.92
CA ASP A 30 -12.20 -12.04 8.01
C ASP A 30 -13.01 -10.89 8.66
N TRP A 31 -13.59 -10.06 7.83
CA TRP A 31 -14.36 -8.91 8.30
C TRP A 31 -15.62 -9.31 9.05
N GLU A 32 -15.86 -8.66 10.18
CA GLU A 32 -17.19 -8.68 10.80
C GLU A 32 -18.17 -7.85 9.97
N VAL A 33 -19.40 -8.35 9.84
CA VAL A 33 -20.50 -7.65 9.15
C VAL A 33 -21.47 -7.06 10.17
N ASN A 34 -21.71 -5.77 10.11
CA ASN A 34 -22.67 -5.09 10.98
C ASN A 34 -24.05 -5.05 10.31
N HIS A 35 -24.82 -6.11 10.46
CA HIS A 35 -26.20 -6.20 9.94
C HIS A 35 -27.21 -5.26 10.61
N SER A 36 -26.85 -4.66 11.75
CA SER A 36 -27.75 -3.79 12.54
C SER A 36 -27.54 -2.31 12.25
N PHE A 37 -26.61 -1.94 11.34
CA PHE A 37 -26.33 -0.54 11.04
C PHE A 37 -27.56 0.10 10.39
N SER A 38 -28.18 1.07 11.08
CA SER A 38 -29.47 1.66 10.70
C SER A 38 -29.49 2.40 9.34
N LYS A 39 -28.29 2.78 8.84
CA LYS A 39 -28.11 3.45 7.55
C LYS A 39 -27.71 2.52 6.42
N SER A 40 -27.47 1.23 6.68
CA SER A 40 -27.06 0.27 5.64
C SER A 40 -28.10 0.19 4.52
N ASN A 41 -29.39 0.12 4.86
CA ASN A 41 -30.47 0.09 3.86
C ASN A 41 -30.56 1.37 3.01
N GLU A 42 -30.26 2.53 3.58
CA GLU A 42 -30.22 3.81 2.84
C GLU A 42 -28.99 3.84 1.91
N LEU A 43 -27.83 3.38 2.42
CA LEU A 43 -26.61 3.29 1.65
C LEU A 43 -26.77 2.29 0.49
N ASP A 44 -27.31 1.11 0.75
CA ASP A 44 -27.57 0.09 -0.28
C ASP A 44 -28.51 0.63 -1.36
N SER A 45 -29.55 1.38 -0.98
CA SER A 45 -30.43 2.03 -1.96
C SER A 45 -29.71 3.05 -2.82
N ILE A 46 -28.81 3.85 -2.25
CA ILE A 46 -28.00 4.83 -3.00
C ILE A 46 -27.04 4.10 -3.96
N ILE A 47 -26.41 3.02 -3.52
CA ILE A 47 -25.49 2.21 -4.32
C ILE A 47 -26.24 1.58 -5.49
N ILE A 48 -27.36 0.90 -5.23
CA ILE A 48 -28.16 0.26 -6.28
C ILE A 48 -28.62 1.28 -7.31
N THR A 49 -29.04 2.49 -6.86
CA THR A 49 -29.57 3.51 -7.77
C THR A 49 -28.48 4.17 -8.63
N ASN A 50 -27.25 4.30 -8.11
CA ASN A 50 -26.23 5.12 -8.77
C ASN A 50 -25.02 4.30 -9.30
N ILE A 51 -24.82 3.09 -8.81
CA ILE A 51 -23.61 2.29 -9.09
C ILE A 51 -23.94 1.00 -9.83
N ALA A 52 -25.02 0.33 -9.49
CA ALA A 52 -25.36 -1.00 -10.04
C ALA A 52 -25.52 -1.03 -11.58
N ASP A 53 -25.91 0.08 -12.19
CA ASP A 53 -26.04 0.22 -13.65
C ASP A 53 -24.71 0.49 -14.36
N LEU A 54 -23.62 0.70 -13.64
CA LEU A 54 -22.30 0.92 -14.24
C LEU A 54 -21.69 -0.44 -14.65
N SER A 55 -21.58 -0.67 -15.95
CA SER A 55 -21.14 -1.94 -16.52
C SER A 55 -19.71 -2.36 -16.18
N ASN A 56 -18.90 -1.45 -15.63
CA ASN A 56 -17.50 -1.67 -15.27
C ASN A 56 -17.27 -1.84 -13.76
N ILE A 57 -18.31 -1.76 -12.93
CA ILE A 57 -18.19 -2.02 -11.48
C ILE A 57 -18.28 -3.54 -11.25
N LEU A 58 -17.30 -4.11 -10.58
CA LEU A 58 -17.23 -5.52 -10.21
C LEU A 58 -17.63 -5.77 -8.77
N GLY A 59 -17.31 -4.85 -7.86
CA GLY A 59 -17.69 -4.96 -6.46
C GLY A 59 -17.61 -3.61 -5.75
N PHE A 60 -18.33 -3.51 -4.65
CA PHE A 60 -18.40 -2.34 -3.80
C PHE A 60 -18.47 -2.77 -2.34
N ILE A 61 -17.69 -2.12 -1.49
CA ILE A 61 -17.64 -2.41 -0.06
C ILE A 61 -17.49 -1.12 0.74
N VAL A 62 -18.20 -1.00 1.85
CA VAL A 62 -18.08 0.10 2.81
C VAL A 62 -17.75 -0.45 4.17
N ILE A 63 -16.69 0.09 4.76
CA ILE A 63 -16.28 -0.20 6.14
C ILE A 63 -16.62 1.01 7.00
N HIS A 64 -17.21 0.74 8.15
CA HIS A 64 -17.47 1.74 9.19
C HIS A 64 -17.18 1.14 10.56
N ASP A 65 -16.38 1.83 11.36
CA ASP A 65 -15.93 1.38 12.68
C ASP A 65 -15.35 -0.05 12.67
N GLY A 66 -14.54 -0.37 11.63
CA GLY A 66 -13.90 -1.66 11.47
C GLY A 66 -14.82 -2.81 11.07
N LYS A 67 -16.05 -2.53 10.60
CA LYS A 67 -17.01 -3.55 10.19
C LYS A 67 -17.58 -3.24 8.81
N ILE A 68 -17.89 -4.28 8.04
CA ILE A 68 -18.63 -4.14 6.80
C ILE A 68 -20.06 -3.69 7.12
N ILE A 69 -20.50 -2.60 6.50
CA ILE A 69 -21.88 -2.10 6.57
C ILE A 69 -22.61 -2.24 5.25
N SER A 70 -21.90 -2.35 4.12
CA SER A 70 -22.45 -2.67 2.79
C SER A 70 -21.40 -3.41 1.98
N GLU A 71 -21.81 -4.41 1.22
CA GLU A 71 -20.95 -5.22 0.35
C GLU A 71 -21.80 -5.85 -0.76
N ASP A 72 -21.48 -5.49 -2.01
CA ASP A 72 -22.18 -5.95 -3.20
C ASP A 72 -21.21 -6.31 -4.33
N TYR A 73 -21.60 -7.26 -5.17
CA TYR A 73 -20.84 -7.74 -6.33
C TYR A 73 -21.72 -7.68 -7.59
N TYR A 74 -21.12 -7.24 -8.70
CA TYR A 74 -21.83 -6.95 -9.94
C TYR A 74 -21.15 -7.62 -11.13
N ASN A 75 -21.84 -7.65 -12.28
CA ASN A 75 -21.29 -8.11 -13.56
C ASN A 75 -20.69 -9.52 -13.50
N ASN A 76 -21.38 -10.46 -12.82
CA ASN A 76 -20.95 -11.85 -12.59
C ASN A 76 -19.66 -11.98 -11.78
N SER A 77 -19.34 -11.01 -10.93
CA SER A 77 -18.29 -11.17 -9.95
C SER A 77 -18.82 -11.64 -8.61
N PHE A 78 -17.95 -12.24 -7.81
CA PHE A 78 -18.27 -12.86 -6.54
C PHE A 78 -17.24 -12.47 -5.47
N ARG A 79 -17.59 -12.70 -4.20
CA ARG A 79 -16.79 -12.36 -3.03
C ARG A 79 -15.34 -12.85 -3.10
N ASP A 80 -15.15 -14.08 -3.57
CA ASP A 80 -13.87 -14.77 -3.54
C ASP A 80 -13.08 -14.58 -4.87
N ASP A 81 -13.62 -13.76 -5.78
CA ASP A 81 -12.91 -13.42 -7.01
C ASP A 81 -11.69 -12.56 -6.70
N ILE A 82 -10.59 -12.88 -7.36
CA ILE A 82 -9.33 -12.18 -7.25
C ILE A 82 -9.20 -11.20 -8.42
N PHE A 83 -8.95 -9.95 -8.10
CA PHE A 83 -8.84 -8.86 -9.06
C PHE A 83 -7.41 -8.33 -9.13
N ASN A 84 -6.94 -7.98 -10.34
CA ASN A 84 -5.80 -7.08 -10.47
C ASN A 84 -6.21 -5.73 -9.89
N ILE A 85 -5.58 -5.30 -8.82
CA ILE A 85 -5.92 -4.05 -8.13
C ILE A 85 -5.31 -2.81 -8.79
N TRP A 86 -4.66 -3.01 -9.95
CA TRP A 86 -4.04 -1.94 -10.74
C TRP A 86 -3.19 -1.01 -9.86
N SER A 87 -3.38 0.30 -9.97
CA SER A 87 -2.58 1.31 -9.27
C SER A 87 -2.75 1.36 -7.74
N VAL A 88 -3.73 0.66 -7.17
CA VAL A 88 -3.79 0.45 -5.72
C VAL A 88 -2.55 -0.31 -5.23
N THR A 89 -1.91 -1.10 -6.09
CA THR A 89 -0.60 -1.73 -5.85
C THR A 89 0.45 -0.74 -5.32
N LYS A 90 0.45 0.50 -5.80
CA LYS A 90 1.39 1.56 -5.36
C LYS A 90 1.29 1.84 -3.86
N SER A 91 0.08 1.77 -3.29
CA SER A 91 -0.12 1.94 -1.86
C SER A 91 0.51 0.82 -1.06
N PHE A 92 0.45 -0.42 -1.56
CA PHE A 92 1.17 -1.55 -0.96
C PHE A 92 2.69 -1.34 -1.05
N THR A 93 3.22 -1.00 -2.21
CA THR A 93 4.64 -0.74 -2.40
C THR A 93 5.14 0.36 -1.45
N SER A 94 4.42 1.48 -1.33
CA SER A 94 4.80 2.56 -0.41
C SER A 94 4.74 2.13 1.06
N THR A 95 3.76 1.29 1.43
CA THR A 95 3.66 0.72 2.78
C THR A 95 4.87 -0.16 3.11
N LEU A 96 5.30 -1.02 2.17
CA LEU A 96 6.48 -1.87 2.36
C LEU A 96 7.76 -1.03 2.50
N ILE A 97 7.92 0.04 1.72
CA ILE A 97 9.05 0.99 1.85
C ILE A 97 9.02 1.68 3.20
N GLY A 98 7.86 2.18 3.66
CA GLY A 98 7.71 2.79 4.98
C GLY A 98 8.06 1.83 6.10
N GLN A 99 7.56 0.59 6.03
CA GLN A 99 7.85 -0.45 7.01
C GLN A 99 9.35 -0.82 7.03
N ALA A 100 9.99 -0.93 5.86
CA ALA A 100 11.43 -1.19 5.78
C ALA A 100 12.26 -0.03 6.38
N SER A 101 11.82 1.23 6.20
CA SER A 101 12.43 2.40 6.84
C SER A 101 12.26 2.37 8.36
N ASP A 102 11.07 2.09 8.87
CA ASP A 102 10.80 1.99 10.32
C ASP A 102 11.59 0.87 11.00
N MET A 103 11.85 -0.22 10.27
CA MET A 103 12.71 -1.32 10.72
C MET A 103 14.22 -0.98 10.66
N GLY A 104 14.59 0.19 10.14
CA GLY A 104 15.99 0.60 9.95
C GLY A 104 16.70 -0.13 8.81
N LEU A 105 15.98 -0.77 7.91
CA LEU A 105 16.50 -1.48 6.73
C LEU A 105 16.72 -0.52 5.55
N LEU A 106 16.01 0.58 5.52
CA LEU A 106 16.20 1.67 4.57
C LEU A 106 16.53 2.96 5.30
N MET A 107 17.24 3.86 4.62
CA MET A 107 17.47 5.22 5.09
C MET A 107 16.19 6.05 5.04
N ALA A 108 16.26 7.26 5.64
CA ALA A 108 15.13 8.20 5.67
C ALA A 108 14.64 8.56 4.24
N PRO A 109 13.35 8.90 4.05
CA PRO A 109 12.81 9.25 2.73
C PRO A 109 13.53 10.42 2.03
N ASP A 110 14.14 11.33 2.77
CA ASP A 110 14.91 12.45 2.20
C ASP A 110 16.31 12.04 1.68
N SER A 111 16.71 10.78 1.88
CA SER A 111 17.98 10.26 1.37
C SER A 111 17.94 10.13 -0.15
N MET A 112 19.08 10.39 -0.81
CA MET A 112 19.20 10.37 -2.26
C MET A 112 19.27 8.94 -2.80
N LEU A 113 18.86 8.74 -4.03
CA LEU A 113 18.85 7.41 -4.66
C LEU A 113 20.23 6.79 -4.75
N SER A 114 21.29 7.57 -4.92
CA SER A 114 22.68 7.12 -4.89
C SER A 114 23.05 6.36 -3.61
N GLN A 115 22.40 6.67 -2.49
CA GLN A 115 22.62 6.02 -1.20
C GLN A 115 21.93 4.64 -1.09
N PHE A 116 20.86 4.42 -1.88
CA PHE A 116 20.14 3.15 -1.93
C PHE A 116 20.64 2.23 -3.07
N LEU A 117 21.11 2.82 -4.14
CA LEU A 117 21.51 2.15 -5.38
C LEU A 117 23.02 2.34 -5.63
N THR A 118 23.81 2.07 -4.60
CA THR A 118 25.27 2.32 -4.54
C THR A 118 26.09 1.58 -5.58
N GLN A 119 25.53 0.55 -6.20
CA GLN A 119 26.19 -0.23 -7.28
C GLN A 119 26.09 0.44 -8.66
N PHE A 120 25.33 1.54 -8.77
CA PHE A 120 25.16 2.29 -10.02
C PHE A 120 25.81 3.67 -9.87
N ASP A 121 26.79 3.96 -10.72
CA ASP A 121 27.53 5.24 -10.71
C ASP A 121 26.88 6.21 -11.71
N LEU A 122 25.81 6.88 -11.29
CA LEU A 122 25.02 7.79 -12.10
C LEU A 122 24.78 9.09 -11.30
N GLU A 123 25.38 10.21 -11.76
CA GLU A 123 25.38 11.51 -11.05
C GLU A 123 23.97 11.99 -10.67
N TYR A 124 22.98 11.81 -11.53
CA TYR A 124 21.61 12.29 -11.27
C TYR A 124 20.90 11.55 -10.13
N LEU A 125 21.41 10.40 -9.66
CA LEU A 125 20.88 9.74 -8.46
C LEU A 125 21.11 10.54 -7.18
N ASP A 126 22.01 11.51 -7.20
CA ASP A 126 22.24 12.49 -6.13
C ASP A 126 21.25 13.66 -6.17
N GLU A 127 20.42 13.75 -7.19
CA GLU A 127 19.41 14.81 -7.33
C GLU A 127 17.98 14.34 -6.96
N ILE A 128 17.77 13.03 -6.89
CA ILE A 128 16.46 12.43 -6.66
C ILE A 128 16.46 11.72 -5.31
N SER A 129 15.54 12.10 -4.43
CA SER A 129 15.34 11.41 -3.15
C SER A 129 14.32 10.27 -3.25
N LEU A 130 14.33 9.36 -2.27
CA LEU A 130 13.28 8.36 -2.11
C LEU A 130 11.89 9.02 -1.96
N HIS A 131 11.83 10.18 -1.27
CA HIS A 131 10.60 10.99 -1.17
C HIS A 131 10.08 11.41 -2.55
N ASN A 132 10.96 11.80 -3.47
CA ASN A 132 10.54 12.17 -4.83
C ASN A 132 9.92 10.98 -5.58
N LEU A 133 10.41 9.75 -5.40
CA LEU A 133 9.80 8.57 -6.00
C LEU A 133 8.41 8.30 -5.39
N LEU A 134 8.31 8.32 -4.06
CA LEU A 134 7.07 8.03 -3.33
C LEU A 134 5.96 9.05 -3.61
N THR A 135 6.33 10.30 -3.88
CA THR A 135 5.38 11.40 -4.19
C THR A 135 5.20 11.63 -5.69
N MET A 136 5.81 10.80 -6.55
CA MET A 136 5.80 10.97 -8.00
C MET A 136 6.28 12.38 -8.43
N SER A 137 7.30 12.88 -7.77
CA SER A 137 7.94 14.18 -8.08
C SER A 137 9.40 14.02 -8.48
N SER A 138 9.80 12.84 -8.92
CA SER A 138 11.17 12.49 -9.28
C SER A 138 11.60 13.00 -10.68
N GLY A 139 10.65 13.43 -11.50
CA GLY A 139 10.91 13.79 -12.88
C GLY A 139 10.85 12.63 -13.88
N TYR A 140 10.78 11.38 -13.44
CA TYR A 140 10.61 10.25 -14.36
C TYR A 140 9.27 10.35 -15.09
N SER A 141 9.34 10.22 -16.42
CA SER A 141 8.19 10.25 -17.33
C SER A 141 8.18 8.94 -18.11
N ASP A 142 7.17 8.12 -17.90
CA ASP A 142 6.98 6.84 -18.56
C ASP A 142 5.68 6.80 -19.37
N GLU A 143 5.32 7.91 -19.98
CA GLU A 143 4.12 7.99 -20.81
C GLU A 143 4.08 6.84 -21.82
N TYR A 144 3.10 5.93 -21.62
CA TYR A 144 2.79 4.80 -22.52
C TYR A 144 3.82 3.66 -22.62
N GLN A 145 4.86 3.60 -21.77
CA GLN A 145 5.82 2.51 -21.78
C GLN A 145 5.54 1.54 -20.64
N TYR A 146 4.97 0.38 -20.95
CA TYR A 146 4.72 -0.69 -19.99
C TYR A 146 5.88 -1.71 -19.90
N ASP A 147 6.91 -1.56 -20.73
CA ASP A 147 8.08 -2.43 -20.75
C ASP A 147 9.08 -2.16 -19.62
N PHE A 148 8.90 -1.05 -18.86
CA PHE A 148 9.79 -0.67 -17.77
C PHE A 148 10.00 -1.79 -16.75
N VAL A 149 8.99 -2.64 -16.49
CA VAL A 149 9.05 -3.74 -15.53
C VAL A 149 10.06 -4.82 -15.92
N TYR A 150 10.36 -4.96 -17.21
CA TYR A 150 11.34 -5.93 -17.74
C TYR A 150 12.73 -5.34 -17.95
N ARG A 151 12.90 -4.05 -17.73
CA ARG A 151 14.21 -3.39 -17.86
C ARG A 151 15.12 -3.78 -16.72
N SER A 152 16.42 -3.91 -17.01
CA SER A 152 17.41 -3.98 -15.94
C SER A 152 17.31 -2.73 -15.06
N THR A 153 17.74 -2.87 -13.80
CA THR A 153 17.71 -1.73 -12.87
C THR A 153 18.42 -0.52 -13.42
N GLU A 154 19.60 -0.71 -14.02
CA GLU A 154 20.37 0.35 -14.65
C GLU A 154 19.58 1.04 -15.77
N ASN A 155 18.95 0.26 -16.68
CA ASN A 155 18.13 0.81 -17.75
C ASN A 155 16.85 1.47 -17.26
N LEU A 156 16.27 0.97 -16.15
CA LEU A 156 15.09 1.57 -15.54
C LEU A 156 15.41 2.92 -14.90
N ILE A 157 16.47 3.01 -14.11
CA ILE A 157 16.87 4.26 -13.48
C ILE A 157 17.47 5.26 -14.46
N SER A 158 17.97 4.83 -15.62
CA SER A 158 18.51 5.68 -16.70
C SER A 158 17.44 6.13 -17.71
N MET A 159 16.15 5.90 -17.43
CA MET A 159 15.08 6.42 -18.29
C MET A 159 15.07 7.94 -18.29
N ASP A 160 14.55 8.53 -19.37
CA ASP A 160 14.40 9.98 -19.48
C ASP A 160 13.66 10.55 -18.27
N HIS A 161 14.22 11.57 -17.68
CA HIS A 161 13.65 12.27 -16.53
C HIS A 161 13.90 13.77 -16.62
N GLY A 162 12.96 14.54 -16.09
CA GLY A 162 13.13 15.99 -15.87
C GLY A 162 13.73 16.25 -14.50
N SER A 163 13.81 17.52 -14.13
CA SER A 163 14.23 17.89 -12.76
C SER A 163 13.18 17.48 -11.74
N PRO A 164 13.59 16.99 -10.55
CA PRO A 164 12.65 16.66 -9.49
C PRO A 164 11.95 17.91 -8.94
N GLY A 165 10.77 17.72 -8.35
CA GLY A 165 10.02 18.75 -7.65
C GLY A 165 8.57 18.95 -8.11
N GLN A 166 8.25 18.63 -9.37
CA GLN A 166 6.87 18.67 -9.84
C GLN A 166 6.23 17.28 -9.86
N PHE A 167 4.97 17.21 -9.45
CA PHE A 167 4.20 15.98 -9.55
C PHE A 167 3.96 15.62 -11.03
N PHE A 168 4.36 14.41 -11.38
CA PHE A 168 4.04 13.78 -12.64
C PHE A 168 3.76 12.29 -12.39
N TYR A 169 2.56 11.82 -12.78
CA TYR A 169 2.19 10.43 -12.54
C TYR A 169 3.14 9.48 -13.29
N SER A 170 3.85 8.63 -12.55
CA SER A 170 4.87 7.73 -13.10
C SER A 170 4.80 6.34 -12.51
N ASN A 171 4.64 5.33 -13.37
CA ASN A 171 4.69 3.93 -12.99
C ASN A 171 6.13 3.48 -12.76
N SER A 172 7.07 3.95 -13.57
CA SER A 172 8.49 3.65 -13.44
C SER A 172 9.04 4.14 -12.11
N ALA A 173 8.70 5.38 -11.67
CA ALA A 173 9.08 5.90 -10.36
C ALA A 173 8.60 4.98 -9.23
N CYS A 174 7.36 4.49 -9.31
CA CYS A 174 6.83 3.54 -8.34
C CYS A 174 7.54 2.18 -8.40
N HIS A 175 7.88 1.71 -9.59
CA HIS A 175 8.60 0.43 -9.75
C HIS A 175 10.05 0.51 -9.26
N ILE A 176 10.73 1.64 -9.37
CA ILE A 176 12.06 1.86 -8.79
C ILE A 176 12.06 1.59 -7.27
N ASN A 177 10.97 1.89 -6.55
CA ASN A 177 10.86 1.54 -5.13
C ASN A 177 10.97 0.02 -4.88
N SER A 178 10.45 -0.81 -5.77
CA SER A 178 10.62 -2.27 -5.69
C SER A 178 12.08 -2.69 -5.82
N HIS A 179 12.82 -2.04 -6.72
CA HIS A 179 14.26 -2.28 -6.88
C HIS A 179 15.06 -1.79 -5.67
N ILE A 180 14.70 -0.64 -5.09
CA ILE A 180 15.32 -0.15 -3.84
C ILE A 180 15.16 -1.18 -2.73
N LEU A 181 13.95 -1.71 -2.53
CA LEU A 181 13.71 -2.74 -1.52
C LEU A 181 14.55 -3.99 -1.78
N TYR A 182 14.58 -4.47 -3.03
CA TYR A 182 15.35 -5.64 -3.43
C TYR A 182 16.85 -5.47 -3.15
N TYR A 183 17.45 -4.36 -3.55
CA TYR A 183 18.91 -4.16 -3.39
C TYR A 183 19.34 -3.87 -1.96
N ASN A 184 18.47 -3.30 -1.12
CA ASN A 184 18.83 -2.96 0.25
C ASN A 184 18.44 -4.04 1.26
N TYR A 185 17.40 -4.80 1.00
CA TYR A 185 16.95 -5.86 1.90
C TYR A 185 17.28 -7.26 1.39
N GLY A 186 17.44 -7.46 0.08
CA GLY A 186 17.74 -8.75 -0.54
C GLY A 186 16.54 -9.65 -0.76
N ALA A 187 15.31 -9.07 -0.78
CA ALA A 187 14.08 -9.78 -1.09
C ALA A 187 13.19 -8.95 -2.00
N THR A 188 12.37 -9.63 -2.80
CA THR A 188 11.37 -8.97 -3.63
C THR A 188 10.25 -8.35 -2.79
N PRO A 189 9.48 -7.39 -3.31
CA PRO A 189 8.32 -6.83 -2.60
C PRO A 189 7.34 -7.89 -2.07
N ASN A 190 7.07 -8.93 -2.85
CA ASN A 190 6.17 -10.01 -2.42
C ASN A 190 6.78 -10.84 -1.26
N GLU A 191 8.06 -11.18 -1.34
CA GLU A 191 8.76 -11.87 -0.25
C GLU A 191 8.81 -11.01 1.03
N PHE A 192 9.13 -9.72 0.90
CA PHE A 192 9.10 -8.80 2.03
C PHE A 192 7.69 -8.67 2.62
N GLY A 193 6.69 -8.52 1.76
CA GLY A 193 5.28 -8.45 2.17
C GLY A 193 4.82 -9.70 2.90
N ASN A 194 5.20 -10.90 2.43
CA ASN A 194 4.89 -12.17 3.08
C ASN A 194 5.56 -12.33 4.45
N ASN A 195 6.69 -11.68 4.67
CA ASN A 195 7.36 -11.72 5.97
C ASN A 195 6.82 -10.69 6.97
N TYR A 196 6.39 -9.51 6.52
CA TYR A 196 6.22 -8.37 7.42
C TYR A 196 4.86 -7.65 7.33
N LEU A 197 4.05 -7.85 6.28
CA LEU A 197 2.77 -7.17 6.11
C LEU A 197 1.59 -8.15 5.91
N PHE A 198 1.67 -9.01 4.93
CA PHE A 198 0.54 -9.81 4.47
C PHE A 198 -0.06 -10.74 5.54
N PRO A 199 0.73 -11.42 6.39
CA PRO A 199 0.16 -12.24 7.47
C PRO A 199 -0.66 -11.44 8.48
N TYR A 200 -0.28 -10.17 8.74
CA TYR A 200 -1.02 -9.28 9.64
C TYR A 200 -2.31 -8.76 9.02
N LEU A 201 -2.42 -8.81 7.69
CA LEU A 201 -3.65 -8.54 6.95
C LEU A 201 -4.44 -9.82 6.63
N GLY A 202 -3.94 -11.00 7.03
CA GLY A 202 -4.56 -12.29 6.76
C GLY A 202 -4.52 -12.69 5.28
N TYR A 203 -3.50 -12.23 4.53
CA TYR A 203 -3.30 -12.67 3.15
C TYR A 203 -2.41 -13.92 3.13
N GLU A 204 -2.74 -14.84 2.27
CA GLU A 204 -2.00 -16.08 2.06
C GLU A 204 -1.22 -16.01 0.74
N ASN A 205 -0.03 -15.39 0.77
CA ASN A 205 0.88 -15.28 -0.38
C ASN A 205 0.18 -14.77 -1.65
N PRO A 206 -0.27 -13.52 -1.68
CA PRO A 206 -1.01 -12.98 -2.82
C PRO A 206 -0.17 -13.01 -4.09
N GLN A 207 -0.83 -13.25 -5.24
CA GLN A 207 -0.18 -13.17 -6.54
C GLN A 207 0.25 -11.73 -6.80
N TRP A 208 1.51 -11.55 -7.22
CA TRP A 208 2.05 -10.26 -7.63
C TRP A 208 3.00 -10.46 -8.82
N ASP A 209 2.63 -9.95 -9.99
CA ASP A 209 3.43 -10.14 -11.19
C ASP A 209 4.80 -9.45 -11.06
N SER A 210 5.80 -10.06 -11.68
CA SER A 210 7.19 -9.64 -11.61
C SER A 210 7.80 -9.46 -13.02
N GLY A 211 8.99 -8.87 -13.05
CA GLY A 211 9.76 -8.65 -14.26
C GLY A 211 11.22 -8.99 -14.09
N PHE A 212 12.12 -8.04 -14.33
CA PHE A 212 13.56 -8.23 -14.22
C PHE A 212 13.98 -8.70 -12.82
N LEU A 213 14.79 -9.75 -12.72
CA LEU A 213 15.22 -10.38 -11.46
C LEU A 213 14.07 -10.87 -10.56
N ASP A 214 12.93 -11.21 -11.15
CA ASP A 214 11.70 -11.55 -10.42
C ASP A 214 11.19 -10.47 -9.46
N ILE A 215 11.67 -9.22 -9.61
CA ILE A 215 11.22 -8.08 -8.82
C ILE A 215 9.76 -7.76 -9.19
N ASN A 216 8.88 -7.75 -8.19
CA ASN A 216 7.46 -7.50 -8.39
C ASN A 216 7.21 -6.07 -8.86
N ASN A 217 6.21 -5.91 -9.75
CA ASN A 217 5.86 -4.62 -10.30
C ASN A 217 5.30 -3.68 -9.22
N GLY A 218 6.08 -2.69 -8.80
CA GLY A 218 5.70 -1.76 -7.73
C GLY A 218 4.57 -0.80 -8.07
N SER A 219 4.11 -0.81 -9.32
CA SER A 219 3.09 0.13 -9.78
C SER A 219 1.71 -0.49 -10.04
N ILE A 220 1.66 -1.76 -10.43
CA ILE A 220 0.45 -2.51 -10.77
C ILE A 220 0.63 -4.00 -10.52
N SER A 221 -0.40 -4.78 -10.80
CA SER A 221 -0.35 -6.26 -10.89
C SER A 221 -0.15 -6.98 -9.55
N LEU A 222 -0.58 -6.41 -8.45
CA LEU A 222 -0.94 -7.15 -7.25
C LEU A 222 -2.40 -7.60 -7.40
N TYR A 223 -2.70 -8.83 -6.98
CA TYR A 223 -4.01 -9.46 -7.13
C TYR A 223 -4.60 -9.78 -5.76
N LEU A 224 -5.77 -9.25 -5.49
CA LEU A 224 -6.46 -9.38 -4.20
C LEU A 224 -7.97 -9.54 -4.41
N THR A 225 -8.64 -10.12 -3.42
CA THR A 225 -10.10 -10.01 -3.31
C THR A 225 -10.50 -8.59 -2.87
N LEU A 226 -11.77 -8.24 -3.04
CA LEU A 226 -12.28 -6.94 -2.58
C LEU A 226 -12.12 -6.77 -1.07
N ARG A 227 -12.38 -7.83 -0.29
CA ARG A 227 -12.24 -7.82 1.17
C ARG A 227 -10.79 -7.67 1.64
N GLU A 228 -9.84 -8.23 0.91
CA GLU A 228 -8.41 -8.03 1.19
C GLU A 228 -7.99 -6.59 0.88
N MET A 229 -8.38 -6.05 -0.28
CA MET A 229 -8.01 -4.69 -0.69
C MET A 229 -8.37 -3.64 0.36
N VAL A 230 -9.55 -3.73 0.98
CA VAL A 230 -10.01 -2.74 1.97
C VAL A 230 -9.29 -2.84 3.32
N LYS A 231 -8.58 -3.93 3.61
CA LYS A 231 -7.77 -4.05 4.84
C LYS A 231 -6.61 -3.07 4.87
N LEU A 232 -5.98 -2.82 3.72
CA LEU A 232 -4.98 -1.76 3.63
C LEU A 232 -5.61 -0.39 3.91
N GLY A 233 -6.80 -0.11 3.36
CA GLY A 233 -7.54 1.13 3.63
C GLY A 233 -7.90 1.32 5.11
N GLN A 234 -8.16 0.24 5.85
CA GLN A 234 -8.43 0.31 7.29
C GLN A 234 -7.15 0.54 8.11
N LEU A 235 -5.98 0.17 7.58
CA LEU A 235 -4.70 0.39 8.23
C LEU A 235 -4.32 1.88 8.27
N TYR A 236 -4.76 2.67 7.29
CA TYR A 236 -4.59 4.12 7.19
C TYR A 236 -5.75 4.89 7.82
#